data_3f6b62aed56e695dcdda1da27712b242
#
_entry.id   3f6b62aed56e695dcdda1da27712b242
#
_cell.length_a   1.000
_cell.length_b   1.000
_cell.length_c   1.000
_cell.angle_alpha   90.00
_cell.angle_beta   90.00
_cell.angle_gamma   90.00
#
_symmetry.space_group_name_H-M   'P 1'
#
loop_
_entity.id
_entity.type
_entity.pdbx_description
1 polymer ?
#
loop_
_entity_poly.entity_id
_entity_poly.type
_entity_poly.pdbx_seq_one_letter_code
_entity_poly.pdbx_strand_id
1 'polypeptide(L)'
;MVCLERHVYKMNKRGKTKETKERRIKQYEELTFTDNFMFCKIMENNPDVCKKVLEIILGKRIREISFVSKESTIDIKWNGKSVRLDVYVDDGKDTIYDIEMQARDNDNLPMRTRYYQSMLDLNQIEKGADYDELKNNMVIFICTFDHFGKGLPVYTFSNRCKEVLELELGDGTNKVFVNAKGNTKNLSEDFRAFLQYLNGEIIEDNSFISTLENEVEAARNKEE
;
A
#
# COMPACT_ATOMS: atom_id res chain seq x y z
N MET A 1 32.27 -10.99 13.98
CA MET A 1 31.99 -12.41 13.60
C MET A 1 31.30 -12.35 12.26
N VAL A 2 32.00 -12.70 11.17
CA VAL A 2 31.50 -12.54 9.79
C VAL A 2 30.46 -13.62 9.53
N CYS A 3 29.22 -13.23 9.28
CA CYS A 3 28.15 -14.16 8.93
C CYS A 3 28.21 -14.43 7.42
N LEU A 4 28.63 -15.62 7.05
CA LEU A 4 28.65 -16.12 5.68
C LEU A 4 27.21 -16.25 5.15
N GLU A 5 26.92 -15.62 4.04
CA GLU A 5 25.64 -15.79 3.31
C GLU A 5 25.51 -17.23 2.82
N ARG A 6 24.53 -17.95 3.34
CA ARG A 6 24.12 -19.26 2.80
C ARG A 6 23.04 -19.06 1.74
N HIS A 7 23.33 -19.48 0.53
CA HIS A 7 22.35 -19.52 -0.56
C HIS A 7 21.58 -20.85 -0.50
N VAL A 8 20.27 -20.75 -0.35
CA VAL A 8 19.39 -21.93 -0.39
C VAL A 8 18.59 -21.91 -1.67
N TYR A 9 18.76 -22.95 -2.50
CA TYR A 9 18.01 -23.12 -3.75
C TYR A 9 16.74 -23.92 -3.53
N LYS A 10 15.58 -23.36 -3.86
CA LYS A 10 14.30 -24.08 -3.92
C LYS A 10 13.84 -24.19 -5.36
N MET A 11 13.60 -25.40 -5.83
CA MET A 11 12.97 -25.65 -7.13
C MET A 11 11.47 -25.36 -7.06
N ASN A 12 10.96 -24.61 -8.03
CA ASN A 12 9.51 -24.41 -8.18
C ASN A 12 8.94 -25.49 -9.14
N LYS A 13 7.59 -25.63 -9.15
CA LYS A 13 6.88 -26.61 -10.00
C LYS A 13 7.12 -26.48 -11.52
N ARG A 14 7.94 -25.53 -11.98
CA ARG A 14 8.32 -25.31 -13.40
C ARG A 14 9.82 -25.50 -13.63
N GLY A 15 10.55 -26.12 -12.71
CA GLY A 15 11.97 -26.47 -12.90
C GLY A 15 12.94 -25.28 -12.96
N LYS A 16 12.54 -24.08 -12.59
CA LYS A 16 13.43 -22.92 -12.49
C LYS A 16 13.95 -22.77 -11.06
N THR A 17 15.25 -22.74 -10.89
CA THR A 17 15.91 -22.43 -9.63
C THR A 17 15.72 -20.94 -9.33
N LYS A 18 15.05 -20.62 -8.23
CA LYS A 18 15.02 -19.27 -7.67
C LYS A 18 16.05 -19.21 -6.55
N GLU A 19 17.02 -18.33 -6.71
CA GLU A 19 17.96 -17.98 -5.65
C GLU A 19 17.20 -17.19 -4.57
N THR A 20 17.05 -17.77 -3.39
CA THR A 20 16.47 -17.08 -2.25
C THR A 20 17.61 -16.61 -1.35
N LYS A 21 17.89 -15.30 -1.34
CA LYS A 21 18.73 -14.71 -0.28
C LYS A 21 18.02 -14.91 1.06
N GLU A 22 18.71 -15.54 2.02
CA GLU A 22 18.23 -15.57 3.40
C GLU A 22 18.05 -14.14 3.90
N ARG A 23 16.88 -13.84 4.46
CA ARG A 23 16.56 -12.52 5.01
C ARG A 23 17.33 -12.34 6.31
N ARG A 24 18.21 -11.34 6.36
CA ARG A 24 18.60 -10.77 7.65
C ARG A 24 17.35 -10.20 8.29
N ILE A 25 16.99 -10.68 9.47
CA ILE A 25 15.94 -10.07 10.29
C ILE A 25 16.50 -8.75 10.79
N LYS A 26 15.88 -7.63 10.42
CA LYS A 26 16.20 -6.31 10.96
C LYS A 26 15.89 -6.29 12.46
N GLN A 27 16.72 -5.61 13.24
CA GLN A 27 16.36 -5.26 14.60
C GLN A 27 15.28 -4.17 14.57
N TYR A 28 14.56 -4.03 15.65
CA TYR A 28 13.43 -3.09 15.73
C TYR A 28 13.87 -1.64 15.45
N GLU A 29 15.02 -1.26 15.95
CA GLU A 29 15.65 0.05 15.78
C GLU A 29 16.11 0.33 14.34
N GLU A 30 16.27 -0.72 13.53
CA GLU A 30 16.64 -0.61 12.09
C GLU A 30 15.41 -0.49 11.17
N LEU A 31 14.18 -0.60 11.71
CA LEU A 31 12.98 -0.51 10.90
C LEU A 31 12.77 0.92 10.39
N THR A 32 12.39 1.02 9.14
CA THR A 32 12.08 2.27 8.45
C THR A 32 10.60 2.32 8.08
N PHE A 33 10.10 3.47 7.65
CA PHE A 33 8.72 3.60 7.18
C PHE A 33 8.34 2.61 6.09
N THR A 34 9.29 2.16 5.27
CA THR A 34 9.04 1.17 4.19
C THR A 34 9.00 -0.28 4.67
N ASP A 35 9.28 -0.54 5.93
CA ASP A 35 9.05 -1.86 6.55
C ASP A 35 7.57 -1.96 6.95
N ASN A 36 6.90 -3.03 6.51
CA ASN A 36 5.45 -3.19 6.68
C ASN A 36 4.97 -2.96 8.13
N PHE A 37 5.66 -3.52 9.11
CA PHE A 37 5.30 -3.32 10.52
C PHE A 37 5.33 -1.84 10.94
N MET A 38 6.39 -1.10 10.57
CA MET A 38 6.53 0.32 10.92
C MET A 38 5.49 1.15 10.17
N PHE A 39 5.28 0.87 8.89
CA PHE A 39 4.25 1.50 8.07
C PHE A 39 2.87 1.38 8.72
N CYS A 40 2.43 0.15 9.04
CA CYS A 40 1.14 -0.09 9.68
C CYS A 40 1.04 0.64 11.02
N LYS A 41 2.09 0.53 11.88
CA LYS A 41 2.10 1.17 13.20
C LYS A 41 1.94 2.70 13.12
N ILE A 42 2.63 3.34 12.16
CA ILE A 42 2.55 4.81 12.00
C ILE A 42 1.20 5.23 11.44
N MET A 43 0.74 4.56 10.38
CA MET A 43 -0.52 4.91 9.72
C MET A 43 -1.74 4.76 10.64
N GLU A 44 -1.75 3.71 11.48
CA GLU A 44 -2.83 3.46 12.44
C GLU A 44 -2.84 4.49 13.57
N ASN A 45 -1.66 4.75 14.15
CA ASN A 45 -1.57 5.62 15.31
C ASN A 45 -1.68 7.12 14.96
N ASN A 46 -1.58 7.47 13.67
CA ASN A 46 -1.56 8.85 13.19
C ASN A 46 -2.53 9.04 12.02
N PRO A 47 -3.85 9.17 12.26
CA PRO A 47 -4.85 9.37 11.22
C PRO A 47 -4.57 10.58 10.32
N ASP A 48 -3.99 11.66 10.86
CA ASP A 48 -3.62 12.85 10.09
C ASP A 48 -2.48 12.56 9.10
N VAL A 49 -1.50 11.75 9.50
CA VAL A 49 -0.43 11.27 8.62
C VAL A 49 -1.02 10.37 7.53
N CYS A 50 -1.89 9.44 7.89
CA CYS A 50 -2.58 8.55 6.95
C CYS A 50 -3.38 9.37 5.92
N LYS A 51 -4.15 10.35 6.38
CA LYS A 51 -4.91 11.27 5.52
C LYS A 51 -3.99 12.02 4.57
N LYS A 52 -2.89 12.60 5.07
CA LYS A 52 -1.94 13.36 4.25
C LYS A 52 -1.29 12.47 3.18
N VAL A 53 -0.91 11.22 3.52
CA VAL A 53 -0.39 10.24 2.55
C VAL A 53 -1.40 10.00 1.43
N LEU A 54 -2.67 9.73 1.77
CA LEU A 54 -3.73 9.53 0.79
C LEU A 54 -3.93 10.77 -0.10
N GLU A 55 -3.98 11.97 0.49
CA GLU A 55 -4.16 13.23 -0.25
C GLU A 55 -3.01 13.48 -1.24
N ILE A 56 -1.77 13.22 -0.84
CA ILE A 56 -0.58 13.35 -1.68
C ILE A 56 -0.64 12.38 -2.87
N ILE A 57 -0.97 11.10 -2.61
CA ILE A 57 -1.04 10.06 -3.64
C ILE A 57 -2.18 10.33 -4.63
N LEU A 58 -3.35 10.72 -4.13
CA LEU A 58 -4.56 10.86 -4.94
C LEU A 58 -4.71 12.23 -5.57
N GLY A 59 -3.91 13.22 -5.15
CA GLY A 59 -3.98 14.60 -5.64
C GLY A 59 -5.32 15.29 -5.31
N LYS A 60 -6.06 14.80 -4.31
CA LYS A 60 -7.36 15.36 -3.90
C LYS A 60 -7.45 15.44 -2.38
N ARG A 61 -8.24 16.40 -1.88
CA ARG A 61 -8.52 16.50 -0.44
C ARG A 61 -9.48 15.41 0.01
N ILE A 62 -9.15 14.79 1.14
CA ILE A 62 -10.02 13.87 1.89
C ILE A 62 -10.61 14.66 3.06
N ARG A 63 -11.94 14.68 3.21
CA ARG A 63 -12.58 15.51 4.25
C ARG A 63 -12.24 14.99 5.64
N GLU A 64 -12.49 13.72 5.86
CA GLU A 64 -12.34 13.07 7.16
C GLU A 64 -11.90 11.63 6.96
N ILE A 65 -11.20 11.08 7.95
CA ILE A 65 -10.99 9.65 8.10
C ILE A 65 -11.74 9.25 9.35
N SER A 66 -12.78 8.43 9.19
CA SER A 66 -13.61 7.98 10.31
C SER A 66 -13.01 6.76 11.01
N PHE A 67 -12.23 5.98 10.29
CA PHE A 67 -11.62 4.76 10.83
C PHE A 67 -10.33 4.40 10.10
N VAL A 68 -9.29 4.04 10.88
CA VAL A 68 -8.05 3.43 10.40
C VAL A 68 -7.82 2.17 11.22
N SER A 69 -7.64 1.04 10.56
CA SER A 69 -7.31 -0.22 11.22
C SER A 69 -6.03 -0.81 10.66
N LYS A 70 -5.18 -1.26 11.56
CA LYS A 70 -3.98 -2.03 11.26
C LYS A 70 -4.35 -3.50 11.05
N GLU A 71 -3.77 -4.07 10.00
CA GLU A 71 -3.77 -5.53 9.82
C GLU A 71 -5.17 -6.15 9.94
N SER A 72 -6.18 -5.50 9.34
CA SER A 72 -7.53 -6.05 9.29
C SER A 72 -7.52 -7.40 8.57
N THR A 73 -7.87 -8.46 9.27
CA THR A 73 -7.97 -9.81 8.68
C THR A 73 -9.40 -10.08 8.26
N ILE A 74 -9.59 -10.32 6.97
CA ILE A 74 -10.90 -10.71 6.42
C ILE A 74 -10.89 -12.20 6.15
N ASP A 75 -11.63 -12.96 6.96
CA ASP A 75 -11.79 -14.40 6.85
C ASP A 75 -13.22 -14.75 6.45
N ILE A 76 -13.40 -15.26 5.23
CA ILE A 76 -14.72 -15.61 4.70
C ILE A 76 -15.02 -17.11 4.88
N LYS A 77 -13.99 -17.95 4.84
CA LYS A 77 -14.10 -19.41 4.98
C LYS A 77 -12.97 -19.94 5.84
N TRP A 78 -13.29 -20.93 6.68
CA TRP A 78 -12.32 -21.59 7.56
C TRP A 78 -11.13 -22.20 6.79
N ASN A 79 -11.29 -22.57 5.51
CA ASN A 79 -10.25 -23.13 4.64
C ASN A 79 -9.94 -22.23 3.43
N GLY A 80 -10.44 -20.99 3.42
CA GLY A 80 -10.17 -19.99 2.41
C GLY A 80 -8.81 -19.32 2.63
N LYS A 81 -8.31 -18.62 1.61
CA LYS A 81 -7.17 -17.75 1.77
C LYS A 81 -7.65 -16.45 2.41
N SER A 82 -7.34 -16.24 3.69
CA SER A 82 -7.57 -14.97 4.38
C SER A 82 -6.79 -13.84 3.71
N VAL A 83 -7.30 -12.63 3.82
CA VAL A 83 -6.60 -11.41 3.46
C VAL A 83 -6.27 -10.67 4.75
N ARG A 84 -5.01 -10.33 4.89
CA ARG A 84 -4.53 -9.38 5.89
C ARG A 84 -4.21 -8.10 5.16
N LEU A 85 -5.01 -7.07 5.41
CA LEU A 85 -4.81 -5.74 4.88
C LEU A 85 -3.79 -5.01 5.76
N ASP A 86 -2.86 -4.28 5.14
CA ASP A 86 -1.85 -3.54 5.90
C ASP A 86 -2.50 -2.36 6.64
N VAL A 87 -3.24 -1.50 5.92
CA VAL A 87 -3.97 -0.37 6.50
C VAL A 87 -5.31 -0.22 5.81
N TYR A 88 -6.39 -0.49 6.54
CA TYR A 88 -7.75 -0.26 6.09
C TYR A 88 -8.25 1.11 6.56
N VAL A 89 -8.82 1.90 5.66
CA VAL A 89 -9.31 3.25 5.94
C VAL A 89 -10.73 3.40 5.41
N ASP A 90 -11.64 3.93 6.24
CA ASP A 90 -12.99 4.35 5.85
C ASP A 90 -13.09 5.88 5.98
N ASP A 91 -13.51 6.58 4.93
CA ASP A 91 -13.69 8.03 4.95
C ASP A 91 -15.03 8.48 5.57
N GLY A 92 -15.79 7.54 6.10
CA GLY A 92 -17.07 7.81 6.76
C GLY A 92 -18.21 8.18 5.82
N LYS A 93 -17.96 8.13 4.51
CA LYS A 93 -18.96 8.49 3.48
C LYS A 93 -19.19 7.34 2.51
N ASP A 94 -18.44 7.37 1.43
CA ASP A 94 -18.68 6.56 0.27
C ASP A 94 -17.45 5.82 -0.24
N THR A 95 -16.30 5.93 0.45
CA THR A 95 -15.05 5.33 -0.02
C THR A 95 -14.27 4.64 1.09
N ILE A 96 -13.80 3.45 0.79
CA ILE A 96 -12.81 2.73 1.59
C ILE A 96 -11.50 2.58 0.81
N TYR A 97 -10.42 2.60 1.55
CA TYR A 97 -9.06 2.46 1.03
C TYR A 97 -8.37 1.29 1.72
N ASP A 98 -7.67 0.50 0.94
CA ASP A 98 -6.69 -0.47 1.40
C ASP A 98 -5.32 0.00 0.95
N ILE A 99 -4.42 0.28 1.90
CA ILE A 99 -3.10 0.86 1.62
C ILE A 99 -2.04 -0.16 2.01
N GLU A 100 -1.28 -0.61 1.04
CA GLU A 100 -0.31 -1.68 1.15
C GLU A 100 1.12 -1.18 0.89
N MET A 101 2.06 -1.46 1.79
CA MET A 101 3.47 -1.19 1.58
C MET A 101 4.18 -2.38 0.92
N GLN A 102 4.81 -2.15 -0.23
CA GLN A 102 5.51 -3.18 -0.99
C GLN A 102 6.98 -2.81 -1.21
N ALA A 103 7.86 -3.36 -0.37
CA ALA A 103 9.31 -3.15 -0.49
C ALA A 103 9.98 -4.08 -1.52
N ARG A 104 9.24 -5.03 -2.11
CA ARG A 104 9.75 -6.01 -3.08
C ARG A 104 8.74 -6.32 -4.16
N ASP A 105 9.23 -6.43 -5.41
CA ASP A 105 8.37 -6.84 -6.51
C ASP A 105 7.96 -8.31 -6.35
N ASN A 106 6.65 -8.49 -6.37
CA ASN A 106 6.02 -9.80 -6.47
C ASN A 106 5.18 -9.78 -7.76
N ASP A 107 5.49 -10.64 -8.71
CA ASP A 107 4.85 -10.73 -10.04
C ASP A 107 3.30 -10.83 -10.00
N ASN A 108 2.71 -10.97 -8.82
CA ASN A 108 1.28 -11.21 -8.65
C ASN A 108 0.49 -10.01 -8.10
N LEU A 109 1.08 -8.82 -8.01
CA LEU A 109 0.40 -7.63 -7.46
C LEU A 109 -0.94 -7.33 -8.16
N PRO A 110 -1.07 -7.37 -9.49
CA PRO A 110 -2.36 -7.15 -10.15
C PRO A 110 -3.44 -8.19 -9.76
N MET A 111 -3.02 -9.43 -9.48
CA MET A 111 -3.94 -10.47 -9.02
C MET A 111 -4.35 -10.25 -7.56
N ARG A 112 -3.42 -9.75 -6.74
CA ARG A 112 -3.70 -9.39 -5.35
C ARG A 112 -4.71 -8.25 -5.28
N THR A 113 -4.56 -7.17 -6.07
CA THR A 113 -5.53 -6.07 -6.06
C THR A 113 -6.94 -6.55 -6.35
N ARG A 114 -7.12 -7.42 -7.36
CA ARG A 114 -8.43 -8.00 -7.67
C ARG A 114 -9.00 -8.79 -6.50
N TYR A 115 -8.17 -9.60 -5.86
CA TYR A 115 -8.59 -10.42 -4.73
C TYR A 115 -8.95 -9.54 -3.51
N TYR A 116 -8.14 -8.54 -3.22
CA TYR A 116 -8.37 -7.61 -2.11
C TYR A 116 -9.66 -6.81 -2.31
N GLN A 117 -9.91 -6.27 -3.51
CA GLN A 117 -11.18 -5.61 -3.81
C GLN A 117 -12.40 -6.51 -3.54
N SER A 118 -12.35 -7.74 -4.02
CA SER A 118 -13.45 -8.70 -3.78
C SER A 118 -13.66 -8.98 -2.29
N MET A 119 -12.58 -9.01 -1.49
CA MET A 119 -12.66 -9.22 -0.04
C MET A 119 -13.23 -7.99 0.67
N LEU A 120 -12.84 -6.79 0.23
CA LEU A 120 -13.39 -5.54 0.74
C LEU A 120 -14.91 -5.48 0.49
N ASP A 121 -15.37 -5.78 -0.72
CA ASP A 121 -16.80 -5.76 -1.07
C ASP A 121 -17.58 -6.78 -0.24
N LEU A 122 -17.07 -8.00 -0.11
CA LEU A 122 -17.70 -9.03 0.70
C LEU A 122 -17.81 -8.69 2.19
N ASN A 123 -16.92 -7.85 2.68
CA ASN A 123 -16.91 -7.40 4.08
C ASN A 123 -17.81 -6.18 4.33
N GLN A 124 -18.23 -5.49 3.27
CA GLN A 124 -19.06 -4.29 3.38
C GLN A 124 -20.56 -4.60 3.35
N ILE A 125 -20.97 -5.63 2.59
CA ILE A 125 -22.36 -5.85 2.29
C ILE A 125 -22.89 -7.08 3.05
N GLU A 126 -24.02 -6.91 3.72
CA GLU A 126 -24.68 -7.99 4.43
C GLU A 126 -25.63 -8.78 3.50
N LYS A 127 -26.00 -9.99 3.94
CA LYS A 127 -26.95 -10.82 3.19
C LYS A 127 -28.30 -10.13 3.05
N GLY A 128 -28.70 -9.84 1.81
CA GLY A 128 -29.99 -9.23 1.48
C GLY A 128 -29.96 -7.71 1.36
N ALA A 129 -28.80 -7.09 1.57
CA ALA A 129 -28.60 -5.67 1.29
C ALA A 129 -28.61 -5.40 -0.22
N ASP A 130 -28.89 -4.16 -0.62
CA ASP A 130 -28.83 -3.72 -2.00
C ASP A 130 -27.38 -3.49 -2.44
N TYR A 131 -27.07 -3.75 -3.70
CA TYR A 131 -25.73 -3.50 -4.25
C TYR A 131 -25.37 -2.01 -4.27
N ASP A 132 -26.34 -1.12 -4.27
CA ASP A 132 -26.12 0.35 -4.17
C ASP A 132 -25.57 0.78 -2.81
N GLU A 133 -25.56 -0.11 -1.80
CA GLU A 133 -24.94 0.12 -0.49
C GLU A 133 -23.42 -0.10 -0.51
N LEU A 134 -22.87 -0.69 -1.60
CA LEU A 134 -21.42 -0.85 -1.75
C LEU A 134 -20.74 0.52 -1.88
N LYS A 135 -19.79 0.78 -0.99
CA LYS A 135 -18.93 1.96 -1.09
C LYS A 135 -17.93 1.80 -2.24
N ASN A 136 -17.50 2.93 -2.78
CA ASN A 136 -16.30 2.92 -3.63
C ASN A 136 -15.15 2.26 -2.88
N ASN A 137 -14.35 1.44 -3.56
CA ASN A 137 -13.17 0.87 -2.97
C ASN A 137 -11.90 1.17 -3.80
N MET A 138 -10.80 1.40 -3.09
CA MET A 138 -9.53 1.73 -3.70
C MET A 138 -8.41 0.93 -3.04
N VAL A 139 -7.77 0.05 -3.79
CA VAL A 139 -6.57 -0.67 -3.35
C VAL A 139 -5.35 0.08 -3.82
N ILE A 140 -4.50 0.52 -2.88
CA ILE A 140 -3.31 1.34 -3.12
C ILE A 140 -2.07 0.55 -2.72
N PHE A 141 -1.21 0.21 -3.68
CA PHE A 141 0.11 -0.34 -3.41
C PHE A 141 1.16 0.75 -3.48
N ILE A 142 1.88 1.00 -2.38
CA ILE A 142 3.04 1.89 -2.34
C ILE A 142 4.28 1.03 -2.56
N CYS A 143 4.90 1.14 -3.75
CA CYS A 143 6.00 0.29 -4.18
C CYS A 143 7.33 1.04 -4.18
N THR A 144 8.37 0.45 -3.60
CA THR A 144 9.75 0.98 -3.69
C THR A 144 10.45 0.61 -5.02
N PHE A 145 9.68 0.09 -5.99
CA PHE A 145 10.13 -0.36 -7.32
C PHE A 145 9.06 -0.02 -8.38
N ASP A 146 9.44 -0.07 -9.66
CA ASP A 146 8.51 0.13 -10.78
C ASP A 146 7.99 -1.21 -11.31
N HIS A 147 6.81 -1.64 -10.83
CA HIS A 147 6.19 -2.91 -11.23
C HIS A 147 5.87 -2.99 -12.74
N PHE A 148 5.53 -1.87 -13.36
CA PHE A 148 5.11 -1.81 -14.76
C PHE A 148 6.23 -1.38 -15.73
N GLY A 149 7.35 -0.86 -15.21
CA GLY A 149 8.51 -0.47 -15.99
C GLY A 149 8.27 0.70 -16.97
N LYS A 150 7.31 1.60 -16.68
CA LYS A 150 6.99 2.76 -17.53
C LYS A 150 7.46 4.08 -16.94
N GLY A 151 8.07 4.07 -15.77
CA GLY A 151 8.63 5.25 -15.12
C GLY A 151 7.60 6.26 -14.62
N LEU A 152 6.31 5.94 -14.60
CA LEU A 152 5.30 6.83 -14.03
C LEU A 152 5.37 6.78 -12.49
N PRO A 153 5.16 7.91 -11.81
CA PRO A 153 5.14 7.95 -10.35
C PRO A 153 3.87 7.31 -9.75
N VAL A 154 2.78 7.31 -10.52
CA VAL A 154 1.51 6.67 -10.15
C VAL A 154 0.91 6.00 -11.38
N TYR A 155 0.40 4.81 -11.20
CA TYR A 155 -0.42 4.09 -12.17
C TYR A 155 -1.80 3.89 -11.57
N THR A 156 -2.82 4.43 -12.19
CA THR A 156 -4.23 4.25 -11.78
C THR A 156 -4.97 3.41 -12.80
N PHE A 157 -5.65 2.38 -12.33
CA PHE A 157 -6.47 1.51 -13.14
C PHE A 157 -7.92 1.59 -12.68
N SER A 158 -8.81 1.85 -13.64
CA SER A 158 -10.27 1.76 -13.49
C SER A 158 -10.84 0.82 -14.57
N ASN A 159 -12.09 0.40 -14.40
CA ASN A 159 -12.76 -0.44 -15.38
C ASN A 159 -13.35 0.44 -16.48
N ARG A 160 -12.97 0.16 -17.74
CA ARG A 160 -13.39 0.93 -18.93
C ARG A 160 -13.87 -0.01 -20.04
N CYS A 161 -14.78 0.50 -20.85
CA CYS A 161 -15.22 -0.19 -22.06
C CYS A 161 -14.06 -0.31 -23.06
N LYS A 162 -13.83 -1.52 -23.56
CA LYS A 162 -12.75 -1.77 -24.53
C LYS A 162 -13.04 -1.15 -25.88
N GLU A 163 -14.30 -1.10 -26.26
CA GLU A 163 -14.78 -0.59 -27.54
C GLU A 163 -14.89 0.94 -27.56
N VAL A 164 -15.08 1.56 -26.37
CA VAL A 164 -15.19 3.01 -26.17
C VAL A 164 -14.36 3.39 -24.96
N LEU A 165 -13.11 3.78 -25.15
CA LEU A 165 -12.12 3.95 -24.07
C LEU A 165 -12.47 5.06 -23.07
N GLU A 166 -13.26 6.05 -23.50
CA GLU A 166 -13.73 7.15 -22.65
C GLU A 166 -14.88 6.73 -21.72
N LEU A 167 -15.55 5.60 -22.02
CA LEU A 167 -16.67 5.10 -21.22
C LEU A 167 -16.15 4.30 -20.03
N GLU A 168 -16.31 4.87 -18.84
CA GLU A 168 -16.05 4.18 -17.58
C GLU A 168 -17.23 3.26 -17.20
N LEU A 169 -16.93 2.11 -16.56
CA LEU A 169 -17.96 1.22 -16.05
C LEU A 169 -18.77 1.87 -14.90
N GLY A 170 -18.11 2.74 -14.13
CA GLY A 170 -18.75 3.45 -13.02
C GLY A 170 -19.02 2.60 -11.79
N ASP A 171 -18.28 1.50 -11.63
CA ASP A 171 -18.42 0.54 -10.53
C ASP A 171 -17.74 0.96 -9.22
N GLY A 172 -17.20 2.17 -9.15
CA GLY A 172 -16.56 2.71 -7.95
C GLY A 172 -15.23 2.04 -7.56
N THR A 173 -14.69 1.10 -8.38
CA THR A 173 -13.45 0.39 -8.04
C THR A 173 -12.23 0.99 -8.70
N ASN A 174 -11.15 1.20 -7.92
CA ASN A 174 -9.88 1.70 -8.44
C ASN A 174 -8.70 0.94 -7.85
N LYS A 175 -7.63 0.82 -8.65
CA LYS A 175 -6.36 0.24 -8.24
C LYS A 175 -5.26 1.25 -8.49
N VAL A 176 -4.50 1.60 -7.46
CA VAL A 176 -3.43 2.60 -7.55
C VAL A 176 -2.11 1.96 -7.19
N PHE A 177 -1.11 2.16 -8.03
CA PHE A 177 0.26 1.74 -7.75
C PHE A 177 1.14 2.97 -7.72
N VAL A 178 1.64 3.30 -6.54
CA VAL A 178 2.66 4.34 -6.36
C VAL A 178 4.02 3.72 -6.63
N ASN A 179 4.82 4.39 -7.45
CA ASN A 179 6.16 3.95 -7.82
C ASN A 179 7.18 4.96 -7.28
N ALA A 180 7.90 4.59 -6.22
CA ALA A 180 8.92 5.45 -5.64
C ALA A 180 10.09 5.76 -6.59
N LYS A 181 10.29 4.93 -7.65
CA LYS A 181 11.29 5.14 -8.70
C LYS A 181 10.78 5.94 -9.90
N GLY A 182 9.53 6.43 -9.83
CA GLY A 182 8.90 7.16 -10.92
C GLY A 182 9.50 8.55 -11.16
N ASN A 183 9.21 9.11 -12.33
CA ASN A 183 9.65 10.45 -12.68
C ASN A 183 8.91 11.50 -11.86
N THR A 184 9.65 12.33 -11.13
CA THR A 184 9.09 13.33 -10.20
C THR A 184 8.90 14.72 -10.78
N LYS A 185 9.19 14.93 -12.09
CA LYS A 185 9.33 16.27 -12.72
C LYS A 185 8.12 17.19 -12.54
N ASN A 186 6.90 16.65 -12.56
CA ASN A 186 5.66 17.44 -12.51
C ASN A 186 4.82 17.16 -11.24
N LEU A 187 5.44 16.64 -10.20
CA LEU A 187 4.77 16.36 -8.94
C LEU A 187 4.76 17.60 -8.03
N SER A 188 3.78 17.62 -7.11
CA SER A 188 3.82 18.55 -5.98
C SER A 188 5.09 18.31 -5.14
N GLU A 189 5.50 19.32 -4.43
CA GLU A 189 6.68 19.26 -3.55
C GLU A 189 6.58 18.11 -2.53
N ASP A 190 5.44 18.03 -1.83
CA ASP A 190 5.19 16.99 -0.84
C ASP A 190 5.24 15.58 -1.47
N PHE A 191 4.67 15.38 -2.67
CA PHE A 191 4.68 14.07 -3.30
C PHE A 191 6.08 13.67 -3.77
N ARG A 192 6.83 14.63 -4.32
CA ARG A 192 8.23 14.41 -4.67
C ARG A 192 9.05 14.01 -3.43
N ALA A 193 8.95 14.78 -2.36
CA ALA A 193 9.64 14.51 -1.11
C ALA A 193 9.26 13.14 -0.54
N PHE A 194 7.98 12.77 -0.62
CA PHE A 194 7.51 11.45 -0.18
C PHE A 194 8.14 10.30 -0.99
N LEU A 195 8.18 10.39 -2.33
CA LEU A 195 8.82 9.36 -3.16
C LEU A 195 10.33 9.25 -2.88
N GLN A 196 11.01 10.38 -2.70
CA GLN A 196 12.43 10.41 -2.33
C GLN A 196 12.66 9.78 -0.94
N TYR A 197 11.82 10.10 0.03
CA TYR A 197 11.86 9.49 1.36
C TYR A 197 11.69 7.97 1.31
N LEU A 198 10.74 7.45 0.51
CA LEU A 198 10.55 6.02 0.28
C LEU A 198 11.79 5.34 -0.36
N ASN A 199 12.62 6.10 -1.08
CA ASN A 199 13.89 5.64 -1.63
C ASN A 199 15.06 5.71 -0.64
N GLY A 200 14.83 6.18 0.58
CA GLY A 200 15.85 6.34 1.61
C GLY A 200 16.73 7.59 1.43
N GLU A 201 16.25 8.57 0.66
CA GLU A 201 16.94 9.87 0.56
C GLU A 201 16.65 10.71 1.81
N ILE A 202 17.64 11.49 2.23
CA ILE A 202 17.48 12.46 3.33
C ILE A 202 16.78 13.69 2.73
N ILE A 203 15.66 14.08 3.30
CA ILE A 203 14.88 15.23 2.86
C ILE A 203 14.95 16.31 3.93
N GLU A 204 15.56 17.41 3.59
CA GLU A 204 15.61 18.62 4.40
C GLU A 204 14.46 19.56 3.99
N ASP A 205 14.00 20.38 4.93
CA ASP A 205 13.01 21.46 4.70
C ASP A 205 11.61 21.03 4.19
N ASN A 206 11.19 19.77 4.43
CA ASN A 206 9.81 19.36 4.17
C ASN A 206 9.10 18.97 5.47
N SER A 207 8.11 19.75 5.88
CA SER A 207 7.40 19.58 7.17
C SER A 207 6.67 18.24 7.27
N PHE A 208 6.13 17.73 6.16
CA PHE A 208 5.46 16.44 6.15
C PHE A 208 6.43 15.29 6.37
N ILE A 209 7.59 15.31 5.69
CA ILE A 209 8.62 14.29 5.87
C ILE A 209 9.21 14.36 7.28
N SER A 210 9.44 15.57 7.81
CA SER A 210 9.88 15.74 9.20
C SER A 210 8.88 15.12 10.19
N THR A 211 7.57 15.28 9.94
CA THR A 211 6.53 14.63 10.76
C THR A 211 6.63 13.10 10.66
N LEU A 212 6.76 12.53 9.46
CA LEU A 212 6.93 11.08 9.27
C LEU A 212 8.15 10.54 10.01
N GLU A 213 9.30 11.23 9.90
CA GLU A 213 10.55 10.82 10.54
C GLU A 213 10.43 10.84 12.06
N ASN A 214 9.83 11.90 12.62
CA ASN A 214 9.58 12.00 14.05
C ASN A 214 8.68 10.85 14.55
N GLU A 215 7.66 10.46 13.80
CA GLU A 215 6.79 9.33 14.16
C GLU A 215 7.54 7.99 14.07
N VAL A 216 8.43 7.81 13.07
CA VAL A 216 9.29 6.63 12.97
C VAL A 216 10.23 6.56 14.17
N GLU A 217 10.88 7.66 14.53
CA GLU A 217 11.78 7.74 15.70
C GLU A 217 11.03 7.50 17.00
N ALA A 218 9.88 8.13 17.17
CA ALA A 218 9.03 7.92 18.35
C ALA A 218 8.58 6.45 18.47
N ALA A 219 8.25 5.82 17.33
CA ALA A 219 7.86 4.41 17.31
C ALA A 219 9.02 3.48 17.66
N ARG A 220 10.26 3.80 17.22
CA ARG A 220 11.49 3.04 17.56
C ARG A 220 11.84 3.12 19.03
N ASN A 221 11.59 4.28 19.66
CA ASN A 221 11.94 4.54 21.06
C ASN A 221 10.90 4.03 22.06
N LYS A 222 9.71 3.64 21.61
CA LYS A 222 8.70 2.99 22.45
C LYS A 222 8.94 1.48 22.41
N GLU A 223 9.72 0.97 23.36
CA GLU A 223 9.71 -0.44 23.71
C GLU A 223 8.31 -0.79 24.25
N GLU A 224 7.60 -1.68 23.58
CA GLU A 224 6.47 -2.40 24.13
C GLU A 224 6.86 -3.87 24.31
#